data_af4956d3146c5cc318f7ff65e8a62789
#
_entry.id   af4956d3146c5cc318f7ff65e8a62789
#
_cell.length_a   1.000
_cell.length_b   1.000
_cell.length_c   1.000
_cell.angle_alpha   90.00
_cell.angle_beta   90.00
_cell.angle_gamma   90.00
#
_symmetry.space_group_name_H-M   'P 1'
#
loop_
_entity.id
_entity.type
_entity.pdbx_description
1 polymer ?
#
loop_
_entity_poly.entity_id
_entity_poly.type
_entity_poly.pdbx_seq_one_letter_code
_entity_poly.pdbx_strand_id
1 'polypeptide(L)'
;GWKEVGVCDICGQHYSYQNDTENVIPALGHSYSDEYTVDKPATCTEEGEKSKHCENPGCEERNDVQKIDALGHDYVETTVAPTCTEKGTLTKTCSRCNDVVTEEIPALGHDFAKDYTVDLKATCTTDGKQSKHCSRCDEKTDEQKIPAFGHDFTSKVTKEATCTADGVITKTCSRCDVTETEA
;
A
#
# COMPACT_ATOMS: atom_id res chain seq x y z
N GLY A 1 -67.55 -28.36 -44.61
CA GLY A 1 -66.29 -29.06 -44.69
C GLY A 1 -65.18 -28.24 -44.01
N TRP A 2 -64.50 -28.84 -43.09
CA TRP A 2 -63.35 -28.26 -42.39
C TRP A 2 -62.22 -28.01 -43.39
N LYS A 3 -61.73 -26.80 -43.48
CA LYS A 3 -60.54 -26.48 -44.26
C LYS A 3 -59.44 -25.94 -43.37
N GLU A 4 -58.34 -26.60 -43.46
CA GLU A 4 -56.98 -26.29 -42.99
C GLU A 4 -56.79 -26.05 -41.49
N VAL A 5 -55.99 -26.94 -40.93
CA VAL A 5 -55.40 -26.81 -39.59
C VAL A 5 -54.12 -25.91 -39.76
N GLY A 6 -54.19 -24.72 -39.22
CA GLY A 6 -52.98 -23.88 -39.08
C GLY A 6 -52.34 -24.20 -37.72
N VAL A 7 -51.03 -23.96 -37.64
CA VAL A 7 -50.25 -24.01 -36.39
C VAL A 7 -49.85 -22.59 -36.08
N CYS A 8 -50.08 -22.14 -34.87
CA CYS A 8 -49.54 -20.86 -34.41
C CYS A 8 -48.03 -20.92 -34.31
N ASP A 9 -47.31 -20.13 -35.08
CA ASP A 9 -45.85 -20.13 -35.12
C ASP A 9 -45.21 -19.67 -33.80
N ILE A 10 -46.02 -19.01 -32.95
CA ILE A 10 -45.55 -18.47 -31.67
C ILE A 10 -45.78 -19.46 -30.52
N CYS A 11 -46.93 -20.11 -30.47
CA CYS A 11 -47.28 -20.98 -29.35
C CYS A 11 -47.41 -22.47 -29.68
N GLY A 12 -47.24 -22.85 -30.94
CA GLY A 12 -47.31 -24.22 -31.43
C GLY A 12 -48.71 -24.87 -31.39
N GLN A 13 -49.74 -24.12 -31.04
CA GLN A 13 -51.12 -24.66 -30.98
C GLN A 13 -51.76 -24.78 -32.39
N HIS A 14 -52.44 -25.90 -32.58
CA HIS A 14 -53.25 -26.14 -33.77
C HIS A 14 -54.60 -25.42 -33.67
N TYR A 15 -54.98 -24.71 -34.73
CA TYR A 15 -56.26 -24.09 -34.87
C TYR A 15 -56.96 -24.51 -36.16
N SER A 16 -58.27 -24.72 -36.07
CA SER A 16 -59.12 -24.94 -37.23
C SER A 16 -60.15 -23.82 -37.31
N TYR A 17 -60.34 -23.25 -38.48
CA TYR A 17 -61.38 -22.24 -38.66
C TYR A 17 -62.44 -22.71 -39.67
N GLN A 18 -63.68 -22.45 -39.35
CA GLN A 18 -64.78 -22.49 -40.29
C GLN A 18 -64.89 -21.07 -40.91
N ASN A 19 -65.29 -21.02 -42.14
CA ASN A 19 -65.38 -19.82 -42.94
C ASN A 19 -66.44 -18.80 -42.47
N ASP A 20 -66.67 -18.68 -41.18
CA ASP A 20 -67.49 -17.66 -40.58
C ASP A 20 -66.63 -16.56 -39.98
N THR A 21 -66.93 -15.35 -40.33
CA THR A 21 -66.19 -14.11 -40.06
C THR A 21 -66.08 -13.74 -38.56
N GLU A 22 -66.36 -14.65 -37.62
CA GLU A 22 -66.38 -14.38 -36.17
C GLU A 22 -65.54 -15.29 -35.31
N ASN A 23 -64.79 -16.27 -35.85
CA ASN A 23 -63.89 -17.10 -35.04
C ASN A 23 -62.52 -16.47 -34.89
N VAL A 24 -62.43 -15.36 -34.19
CA VAL A 24 -61.18 -14.83 -33.70
C VAL A 24 -60.69 -15.71 -32.54
N ILE A 25 -59.55 -16.40 -32.69
CA ILE A 25 -58.88 -17.03 -31.55
C ILE A 25 -58.32 -15.89 -30.70
N PRO A 26 -58.83 -15.69 -29.48
CA PRO A 26 -58.33 -14.60 -28.65
C PRO A 26 -56.86 -14.82 -28.31
N ALA A 27 -56.12 -13.71 -28.20
CA ALA A 27 -54.74 -13.76 -27.72
C ALA A 27 -54.69 -14.43 -26.36
N LEU A 28 -53.70 -15.29 -26.15
CA LEU A 28 -53.51 -16.04 -24.88
C LEU A 28 -53.20 -15.13 -23.70
N GLY A 29 -52.85 -13.90 -23.95
CA GLY A 29 -52.33 -13.00 -22.94
C GLY A 29 -50.88 -13.38 -22.52
N HIS A 30 -50.37 -12.67 -21.55
CA HIS A 30 -49.05 -12.94 -20.99
C HIS A 30 -49.14 -13.68 -19.67
N SER A 31 -48.29 -14.68 -19.47
CA SER A 31 -48.09 -15.38 -18.18
C SER A 31 -46.72 -15.03 -17.67
N TYR A 32 -46.64 -14.08 -16.76
CA TYR A 32 -45.36 -13.64 -16.21
C TYR A 32 -44.91 -14.53 -15.07
N SER A 33 -43.60 -14.80 -15.01
CA SER A 33 -42.93 -15.52 -13.92
C SER A 33 -43.16 -14.82 -12.59
N ASP A 34 -43.27 -15.60 -11.53
CA ASP A 34 -43.30 -15.08 -10.16
C ASP A 34 -41.91 -14.60 -9.71
N GLU A 35 -40.85 -15.15 -10.34
CA GLU A 35 -39.47 -14.81 -10.02
C GLU A 35 -38.87 -13.75 -10.98
N TYR A 36 -37.96 -12.95 -10.44
CA TYR A 36 -37.20 -11.96 -11.24
C TYR A 36 -36.02 -12.59 -11.95
N THR A 37 -35.86 -12.24 -13.19
CA THR A 37 -34.65 -12.51 -13.99
C THR A 37 -33.81 -11.24 -14.04
N VAL A 38 -32.50 -11.35 -13.86
CA VAL A 38 -31.58 -10.22 -14.05
C VAL A 38 -31.38 -9.97 -15.54
N ASP A 39 -31.91 -8.88 -16.02
CA ASP A 39 -31.81 -8.46 -17.43
C ASP A 39 -30.47 -7.77 -17.73
N LYS A 40 -30.04 -6.92 -16.80
CA LYS A 40 -28.75 -6.24 -16.82
C LYS A 40 -28.15 -6.34 -15.41
N PRO A 41 -26.99 -7.00 -15.23
CA PRO A 41 -26.32 -7.00 -13.94
C PRO A 41 -25.81 -5.60 -13.58
N ALA A 42 -25.89 -5.23 -12.30
CA ALA A 42 -25.28 -4.01 -11.80
C ALA A 42 -23.75 -4.13 -11.82
N THR A 43 -23.09 -3.03 -12.09
CA THR A 43 -21.62 -2.88 -11.98
C THR A 43 -21.26 -2.06 -10.74
N CYS A 44 -19.97 -1.75 -10.55
CA CYS A 44 -19.56 -0.88 -9.45
C CYS A 44 -20.20 0.51 -9.54
N THR A 45 -20.42 1.01 -10.75
CA THR A 45 -20.84 2.40 -10.99
C THR A 45 -22.19 2.51 -11.68
N GLU A 46 -22.67 1.46 -12.32
CA GLU A 46 -23.93 1.47 -13.05
C GLU A 46 -24.99 0.61 -12.37
N GLU A 47 -26.21 1.10 -12.36
CA GLU A 47 -27.38 0.35 -11.95
C GLU A 47 -27.66 -0.81 -12.92
N GLY A 48 -28.12 -1.92 -12.39
CA GLY A 48 -28.66 -3.04 -13.13
C GLY A 48 -30.19 -2.97 -13.26
N GLU A 49 -30.75 -3.94 -13.96
CA GLU A 49 -32.20 -4.14 -14.09
C GLU A 49 -32.56 -5.61 -13.90
N LYS A 50 -33.71 -5.85 -13.33
CA LYS A 50 -34.37 -7.16 -13.25
C LYS A 50 -35.84 -6.99 -13.57
N SER A 51 -36.44 -8.01 -14.18
CA SER A 51 -37.85 -8.00 -14.50
C SER A 51 -38.44 -9.39 -14.43
N LYS A 52 -39.78 -9.48 -14.52
CA LYS A 52 -40.49 -10.72 -14.67
C LYS A 52 -40.77 -10.95 -16.14
N HIS A 53 -40.31 -12.08 -16.68
CA HIS A 53 -40.46 -12.46 -18.08
C HIS A 53 -41.72 -13.28 -18.32
N CYS A 54 -42.27 -13.12 -19.51
CA CYS A 54 -43.40 -13.96 -19.96
C CYS A 54 -42.89 -15.38 -20.24
N GLU A 55 -43.58 -16.36 -19.68
CA GLU A 55 -43.27 -17.82 -19.79
C GLU A 55 -43.86 -18.46 -21.05
N ASN A 56 -44.68 -17.72 -21.79
CA ASN A 56 -45.27 -18.23 -23.05
C ASN A 56 -44.18 -18.41 -24.10
N PRO A 57 -44.16 -19.56 -24.80
CA PRO A 57 -43.18 -19.81 -25.85
C PRO A 57 -43.15 -18.71 -26.93
N GLY A 58 -41.95 -18.17 -27.19
CA GLY A 58 -41.72 -17.10 -28.17
C GLY A 58 -42.18 -15.70 -27.74
N CYS A 59 -42.56 -15.50 -26.48
CA CYS A 59 -42.91 -14.21 -25.92
C CYS A 59 -41.69 -13.58 -25.25
N GLU A 60 -41.25 -12.43 -25.70
CA GLU A 60 -40.15 -11.65 -25.15
C GLU A 60 -40.61 -10.52 -24.20
N GLU A 61 -41.93 -10.46 -23.97
CA GLU A 61 -42.47 -9.41 -23.09
C GLU A 61 -42.05 -9.59 -21.63
N ARG A 62 -41.85 -8.47 -21.00
CA ARG A 62 -41.47 -8.40 -19.57
C ARG A 62 -42.24 -7.32 -18.85
N ASN A 63 -42.50 -7.54 -17.57
CA ASN A 63 -43.13 -6.54 -16.70
C ASN A 63 -42.40 -6.39 -15.38
N ASP A 64 -42.90 -5.54 -14.51
CA ASP A 64 -42.36 -5.26 -13.17
C ASP A 64 -40.83 -5.02 -13.20
N VAL A 65 -40.40 -4.16 -14.12
CA VAL A 65 -38.99 -3.81 -14.26
C VAL A 65 -38.53 -3.05 -13.02
N GLN A 66 -37.53 -3.61 -12.35
CA GLN A 66 -36.94 -3.04 -11.15
C GLN A 66 -35.47 -2.76 -11.35
N LYS A 67 -35.00 -1.69 -10.75
CA LYS A 67 -33.58 -1.35 -10.70
C LYS A 67 -32.86 -2.21 -9.67
N ILE A 68 -31.61 -2.53 -9.98
CA ILE A 68 -30.64 -3.10 -9.03
C ILE A 68 -29.63 -1.99 -8.78
N ASP A 69 -29.48 -1.57 -7.54
CA ASP A 69 -28.52 -0.52 -7.19
C ASP A 69 -27.11 -0.88 -7.63
N ALA A 70 -26.31 0.15 -8.04
CA ALA A 70 -24.89 -0.03 -8.33
C ALA A 70 -24.17 -0.60 -7.11
N LEU A 71 -23.26 -1.55 -7.33
CA LEU A 71 -22.59 -2.30 -6.27
C LEU A 71 -21.62 -1.47 -5.44
N GLY A 72 -21.23 -0.30 -5.95
CA GLY A 72 -20.14 0.48 -5.39
C GLY A 72 -18.78 -0.20 -5.58
N HIS A 73 -17.71 0.51 -5.19
CA HIS A 73 -16.38 -0.06 -5.18
C HIS A 73 -16.09 -0.76 -3.85
N ASP A 74 -15.39 -1.86 -3.92
CA ASP A 74 -14.89 -2.62 -2.77
C ASP A 74 -13.36 -2.60 -2.84
N TYR A 75 -12.75 -1.62 -2.17
CA TYR A 75 -11.32 -1.36 -2.29
C TYR A 75 -10.48 -2.19 -1.32
N VAL A 76 -9.46 -2.82 -1.85
CA VAL A 76 -8.34 -3.38 -1.10
C VAL A 76 -7.20 -2.37 -1.12
N GLU A 77 -6.68 -2.04 0.05
CA GLU A 77 -5.62 -1.04 0.21
C GLU A 77 -4.24 -1.69 0.29
N THR A 78 -3.28 -1.10 -0.41
CA THR A 78 -1.86 -1.45 -0.35
C THR A 78 -1.05 -0.18 -0.12
N THR A 79 -0.14 -0.19 0.86
CA THR A 79 0.67 0.97 1.21
C THR A 79 2.15 0.70 0.95
N VAL A 80 2.80 1.61 0.25
CA VAL A 80 4.26 1.76 0.23
C VAL A 80 4.59 2.88 1.21
N ALA A 81 5.29 2.54 2.29
CA ALA A 81 5.63 3.50 3.33
C ALA A 81 6.60 4.57 2.81
N PRO A 82 6.44 5.84 3.21
CA PRO A 82 7.40 6.89 2.89
C PRO A 82 8.71 6.70 3.68
N THR A 83 9.81 7.17 3.10
CA THR A 83 11.10 7.28 3.79
C THR A 83 11.35 8.71 4.26
N CYS A 84 12.53 8.99 4.77
CA CYS A 84 12.89 10.38 5.13
C CYS A 84 12.85 11.32 3.93
N THR A 85 13.22 10.83 2.74
CA THR A 85 13.39 11.65 1.54
C THR A 85 12.41 11.32 0.42
N GLU A 86 11.86 10.10 0.41
CA GLU A 86 10.96 9.64 -0.63
C GLU A 86 9.52 9.58 -0.13
N LYS A 87 8.62 9.96 -1.00
CA LYS A 87 7.18 9.84 -0.76
C LYS A 87 6.76 8.37 -0.77
N GLY A 88 5.79 8.04 0.05
CA GLY A 88 5.06 6.79 -0.03
C GLY A 88 3.84 6.89 -0.93
N THR A 89 3.12 5.78 -1.10
CA THR A 89 1.86 5.72 -1.84
C THR A 89 0.86 4.82 -1.12
N LEU A 90 -0.39 5.26 -1.10
CA LEU A 90 -1.54 4.44 -0.76
C LEU A 90 -2.28 4.12 -2.06
N THR A 91 -2.35 2.85 -2.42
CA THR A 91 -3.06 2.37 -3.60
C THR A 91 -4.30 1.60 -3.17
N LYS A 92 -5.47 2.00 -3.69
CA LYS A 92 -6.76 1.37 -3.47
C LYS A 92 -7.18 0.71 -4.78
N THR A 93 -7.29 -0.61 -4.78
CA THR A 93 -7.69 -1.39 -5.97
C THR A 93 -9.04 -2.04 -5.71
N CYS A 94 -10.02 -1.80 -6.60
CA CYS A 94 -11.32 -2.40 -6.46
C CYS A 94 -11.25 -3.92 -6.74
N SER A 95 -11.80 -4.74 -5.83
CA SER A 95 -11.84 -6.20 -5.96
C SER A 95 -12.81 -6.69 -7.07
N ARG A 96 -13.75 -5.84 -7.49
CA ARG A 96 -14.83 -6.18 -8.45
C ARG A 96 -14.59 -5.63 -9.85
N CYS A 97 -13.78 -4.59 -9.98
CA CYS A 97 -13.44 -3.98 -11.26
C CYS A 97 -11.95 -3.56 -11.24
N ASN A 98 -11.46 -3.04 -12.34
CA ASN A 98 -10.05 -2.64 -12.45
C ASN A 98 -9.81 -1.18 -12.04
N ASP A 99 -10.72 -0.60 -11.25
CA ASP A 99 -10.55 0.78 -10.78
C ASP A 99 -9.44 0.84 -9.73
N VAL A 100 -8.53 1.80 -9.90
CA VAL A 100 -7.38 2.01 -9.02
C VAL A 100 -7.27 3.49 -8.68
N VAL A 101 -7.26 3.78 -7.39
CA VAL A 101 -7.02 5.13 -6.85
C VAL A 101 -5.69 5.13 -6.13
N THR A 102 -4.82 6.09 -6.44
CA THR A 102 -3.51 6.24 -5.79
C THR A 102 -3.42 7.60 -5.13
N GLU A 103 -3.03 7.61 -3.86
CA GLU A 103 -2.79 8.80 -3.05
C GLU A 103 -1.30 8.85 -2.65
N GLU A 104 -0.66 10.01 -2.77
CA GLU A 104 0.71 10.19 -2.31
C GLU A 104 0.75 10.42 -0.78
N ILE A 105 1.67 9.73 -0.11
CA ILE A 105 2.00 9.96 1.30
C ILE A 105 3.27 10.80 1.33
N PRO A 106 3.26 12.00 1.94
CA PRO A 106 4.44 12.85 2.00
C PRO A 106 5.65 12.14 2.63
N ALA A 107 6.87 12.47 2.17
CA ALA A 107 8.10 12.04 2.81
C ALA A 107 8.13 12.49 4.27
N LEU A 108 8.69 11.65 5.16
CA LEU A 108 8.69 11.90 6.60
C LEU A 108 9.61 13.04 7.03
N GLY A 109 10.59 13.38 6.19
CA GLY A 109 11.69 14.26 6.57
C GLY A 109 12.66 13.55 7.54
N HIS A 110 13.77 14.22 7.84
CA HIS A 110 14.72 13.76 8.85
C HIS A 110 14.29 14.24 10.24
N ASP A 111 14.44 13.35 11.21
CA ASP A 111 14.22 13.63 12.62
C ASP A 111 15.55 13.44 13.36
N PHE A 112 16.37 14.50 13.35
CA PHE A 112 17.70 14.47 13.97
C PHE A 112 17.61 14.59 15.48
N ALA A 113 18.40 13.76 16.17
CA ALA A 113 18.54 13.81 17.61
C ALA A 113 19.00 15.21 18.07
N LYS A 114 18.57 15.62 19.26
CA LYS A 114 19.01 16.88 19.87
C LYS A 114 20.44 16.78 20.35
N ASP A 115 20.82 15.61 20.87
CA ASP A 115 22.13 15.32 21.45
C ASP A 115 23.08 14.74 20.41
N TYR A 116 24.37 15.00 20.61
CA TYR A 116 25.43 14.47 19.76
C TYR A 116 25.72 13.00 20.11
N THR A 117 25.95 12.21 19.09
CA THR A 117 26.48 10.86 19.19
C THR A 117 27.95 10.88 18.77
N VAL A 118 28.82 10.26 19.52
CA VAL A 118 30.25 10.14 19.18
C VAL A 118 30.39 9.10 18.06
N ASP A 119 30.76 9.55 16.87
CA ASP A 119 31.02 8.71 15.70
C ASP A 119 32.42 8.12 15.72
N LEU A 120 33.40 8.93 16.15
CA LEU A 120 34.78 8.55 16.30
C LEU A 120 35.32 9.13 17.63
N LYS A 121 35.83 8.28 18.49
CA LYS A 121 36.43 8.72 19.75
C LYS A 121 37.74 9.45 19.48
N ALA A 122 37.99 10.56 20.16
CA ALA A 122 39.29 11.19 20.20
C ALA A 122 40.30 10.31 20.94
N THR A 123 41.58 10.42 20.55
CA THR A 123 42.72 9.80 21.22
C THR A 123 43.64 10.86 21.77
N CYS A 124 44.84 10.49 22.29
CA CYS A 124 45.83 11.46 22.71
C CYS A 124 46.30 12.34 21.55
N THR A 125 46.36 11.80 20.33
CA THR A 125 46.98 12.47 19.19
C THR A 125 46.04 12.70 18.01
N THR A 126 44.89 12.03 17.98
CA THR A 126 43.92 12.10 16.89
C THR A 126 42.60 12.66 17.37
N ASP A 127 42.08 13.61 16.64
CA ASP A 127 40.75 14.16 16.88
C ASP A 127 39.67 13.14 16.63
N GLY A 128 38.63 13.19 17.45
CA GLY A 128 37.39 12.46 17.25
C GLY A 128 36.35 13.26 16.46
N LYS A 129 35.20 12.66 16.28
CA LYS A 129 34.04 13.25 15.60
C LYS A 129 32.76 12.89 16.32
N GLN A 130 31.83 13.80 16.31
CA GLN A 130 30.45 13.59 16.77
C GLN A 130 29.48 14.25 15.81
N SER A 131 28.30 13.70 15.73
CA SER A 131 27.22 14.26 14.88
C SER A 131 25.87 13.97 15.48
N LYS A 132 24.84 14.60 14.94
CA LYS A 132 23.44 14.30 15.25
C LYS A 132 22.89 13.30 14.23
N HIS A 133 22.38 12.19 14.70
CA HIS A 133 21.88 11.11 13.86
C HIS A 133 20.36 11.24 13.67
N CYS A 134 19.87 10.92 12.47
CA CYS A 134 18.47 10.78 12.23
C CYS A 134 17.92 9.52 12.94
N SER A 135 16.75 9.63 13.56
CA SER A 135 16.10 8.50 14.26
C SER A 135 15.51 7.46 13.30
N ARG A 136 15.37 7.81 12.00
CA ARG A 136 14.65 7.01 10.99
C ARG A 136 15.51 6.48 9.87
N CYS A 137 16.75 6.98 9.71
CA CYS A 137 17.69 6.55 8.67
C CYS A 137 19.13 6.81 9.12
N ASP A 138 20.10 6.46 8.28
CA ASP A 138 21.53 6.58 8.61
C ASP A 138 22.11 7.99 8.36
N GLU A 139 21.28 8.95 7.99
CA GLU A 139 21.71 10.32 7.75
C GLU A 139 22.13 11.01 9.04
N LYS A 140 23.18 11.83 8.90
CA LYS A 140 23.81 12.58 9.97
C LYS A 140 23.89 14.06 9.61
N THR A 141 23.84 14.90 10.62
CA THR A 141 23.98 16.35 10.45
C THR A 141 24.81 16.92 11.59
N ASP A 142 25.24 18.19 11.43
CA ASP A 142 25.94 18.97 12.46
C ASP A 142 27.19 18.22 12.96
N GLU A 143 28.03 17.72 12.00
CA GLU A 143 29.29 17.06 12.34
C GLU A 143 30.24 18.03 13.05
N GLN A 144 30.71 17.63 14.21
CA GLN A 144 31.64 18.39 15.04
C GLN A 144 32.87 17.57 15.36
N LYS A 145 33.98 18.28 15.42
CA LYS A 145 35.28 17.75 15.83
C LYS A 145 35.36 17.67 17.34
N ILE A 146 35.82 16.54 17.87
CA ILE A 146 36.21 16.37 19.26
C ILE A 146 37.74 16.50 19.32
N PRO A 147 38.29 17.56 19.94
CA PRO A 147 39.75 17.73 19.98
C PRO A 147 40.49 16.54 20.61
N ALA A 148 41.68 16.24 20.09
CA ALA A 148 42.59 15.26 20.70
C ALA A 148 42.90 15.66 22.14
N PHE A 149 42.95 14.68 23.02
CA PHE A 149 43.13 14.93 24.46
C PHE A 149 44.54 15.38 24.84
N GLY A 150 45.51 15.14 23.98
CA GLY A 150 46.93 15.26 24.33
C GLY A 150 47.38 14.11 25.27
N HIS A 151 48.69 14.09 25.52
CA HIS A 151 49.23 13.17 26.47
C HIS A 151 49.15 13.76 27.89
N ASP A 152 48.89 12.90 28.84
CA ASP A 152 48.87 13.21 30.30
C ASP A 152 49.94 12.32 30.96
N PHE A 153 51.16 12.86 31.06
CA PHE A 153 52.30 12.11 31.50
C PHE A 153 52.41 12.11 33.03
N THR A 154 52.63 10.93 33.60
CA THR A 154 53.12 10.75 34.94
C THR A 154 54.61 10.36 34.89
N SER A 155 55.42 10.99 35.72
CA SER A 155 56.86 10.76 35.77
C SER A 155 57.25 9.84 36.91
N LYS A 156 58.15 8.89 36.63
CA LYS A 156 58.77 8.01 37.62
C LYS A 156 60.26 7.88 37.38
N VAL A 157 61.07 7.98 38.44
CA VAL A 157 62.49 7.64 38.36
C VAL A 157 62.60 6.14 38.15
N THR A 158 63.13 5.70 37.03
CA THR A 158 63.32 4.29 36.65
C THR A 158 64.78 3.85 36.82
N LYS A 159 65.70 4.79 36.90
CA LYS A 159 67.12 4.58 37.23
C LYS A 159 67.58 5.75 38.03
N GLU A 160 68.09 5.48 39.21
CA GLU A 160 68.74 6.48 40.09
C GLU A 160 70.06 6.97 39.49
N ALA A 161 70.37 8.26 39.67
CA ALA A 161 71.68 8.81 39.31
C ALA A 161 72.77 8.27 40.25
N THR A 162 73.99 8.09 39.74
CA THR A 162 75.16 7.69 40.53
C THR A 162 76.22 8.78 40.39
N CYS A 163 77.36 8.62 41.11
CA CYS A 163 78.46 9.58 40.98
C CYS A 163 79.13 9.64 39.60
N THR A 164 78.90 8.62 38.77
CA THR A 164 79.52 8.47 37.44
C THR A 164 78.55 8.27 36.31
N ALA A 165 77.24 8.22 36.57
CA ALA A 165 76.21 8.01 35.55
C ALA A 165 74.91 8.76 35.88
N ASP A 166 74.27 9.29 34.88
CA ASP A 166 72.98 9.96 35.01
C ASP A 166 71.85 9.00 35.34
N GLY A 167 70.88 9.50 36.05
CA GLY A 167 69.61 8.80 36.34
C GLY A 167 68.71 8.86 35.09
N VAL A 168 67.59 8.12 35.11
CA VAL A 168 66.57 8.12 34.06
C VAL A 168 65.17 8.31 34.67
N ILE A 169 64.47 9.30 34.15
CA ILE A 169 63.07 9.52 34.44
C ILE A 169 62.24 8.98 33.24
N THR A 170 61.32 8.07 33.54
CA THR A 170 60.36 7.63 32.51
C THR A 170 59.02 8.31 32.76
N LYS A 171 58.53 8.97 31.70
CA LYS A 171 57.18 9.58 31.62
C LYS A 171 56.24 8.60 30.92
N THR A 172 55.18 8.21 31.55
CA THR A 172 54.16 7.31 30.98
C THR A 172 52.82 8.04 30.86
N CYS A 173 52.22 8.03 29.69
CA CYS A 173 50.90 8.61 29.51
C CYS A 173 49.83 7.80 30.25
N SER A 174 48.98 8.47 31.02
CA SER A 174 47.88 7.83 31.75
C SER A 174 46.72 7.33 30.86
N ARG A 175 46.70 7.79 29.60
CA ARG A 175 45.57 7.54 28.65
C ARG A 175 45.96 6.63 27.49
N CYS A 176 47.23 6.39 27.27
CA CYS A 176 47.76 5.51 26.21
C CYS A 176 49.12 4.93 26.62
N ASP A 177 49.65 4.01 25.82
CA ASP A 177 50.89 3.28 26.14
C ASP A 177 52.16 4.03 25.75
N VAL A 178 52.09 5.33 25.42
CA VAL A 178 53.23 6.13 25.04
C VAL A 178 54.08 6.45 26.27
N THR A 179 55.39 6.20 26.13
CA THR A 179 56.39 6.50 27.13
C THR A 179 57.50 7.35 26.57
N GLU A 180 58.01 8.28 27.34
CA GLU A 180 59.19 9.12 27.04
C GLU A 180 60.21 8.97 28.16
N THR A 181 61.49 9.05 27.80
CA THR A 181 62.57 8.98 28.79
C THR A 181 63.43 10.24 28.70
N GLU A 182 63.74 10.78 29.89
CA GLU A 182 64.70 11.89 30.06
C GLU A 182 65.85 11.40 30.95
N ALA A 183 67.08 11.76 30.51
CA ALA A 183 68.31 11.50 31.26
C ALA A 183 68.74 12.76 31.99
#